data_5622233dbe57934f80bbb9440ef40ee9
#
_entry.id   5622233dbe57934f80bbb9440ef40ee9
#
_cell.length_a   1.000
_cell.length_b   1.000
_cell.length_c   1.000
_cell.angle_alpha   90.00
_cell.angle_beta   90.00
_cell.angle_gamma   90.00
#
_symmetry.space_group_name_H-M   'P 1'
#
loop_
_entity.id
_entity.type
_entity.pdbx_description
1 polymer ?
#
loop_
_entity_poly.entity_id
_entity_poly.type
_entity_poly.pdbx_seq_one_letter_code
_entity_poly.pdbx_strand_id
1 'polypeptide(L)' 'MKSSVEREGKTVTQIITFVGGFKKTIEGIRTDTIKQSEFTHFKTLDGKMVMVNTNNILLVEVSKED' A
#
# COMPACT_ATOMS: atom_id res chain seq x y z
N MET A 1 14.39 5.51 17.61
CA MET A 1 14.07 5.09 17.90
C MET A 1 12.85 4.57 18.12
N LYS A 2 12.30 4.81 18.77
CA LYS A 2 11.15 4.39 18.99
C LYS A 2 10.26 4.54 17.92
N SER A 3 10.45 5.37 17.04
CA SER A 3 9.52 5.57 15.98
C SER A 3 9.49 4.38 15.04
N SER A 4 10.58 3.69 14.84
CA SER A 4 10.50 2.55 13.95
C SER A 4 9.70 1.43 14.59
N VAL A 5 9.79 1.28 15.88
CA VAL A 5 8.99 0.29 16.56
C VAL A 5 7.52 0.63 16.43
N GLU A 6 7.21 1.90 16.57
CA GLU A 6 5.83 2.31 16.47
C GLU A 6 5.25 2.05 15.11
N ARG A 7 6.07 2.14 14.08
CA ARG A 7 5.55 1.96 12.76
C ARG A 7 5.36 0.52 12.37
N GLU A 8 5.97 -0.41 13.12
CA GLU A 8 5.89 -1.78 12.73
C GLU A 8 4.51 -2.34 12.72
N GLY A 9 3.64 -1.99 13.44
CA GLY A 9 2.31 -2.55 13.40
C GLY A 9 1.32 -1.70 12.67
N LYS A 10 1.79 -0.63 12.07
CA LYS A 10 0.85 0.28 11.47
C LYS A 10 0.39 -0.19 10.12
N THR A 11 -0.87 0.05 9.85
CA THR A 11 -1.45 -0.28 8.56
C THR A 11 -2.18 0.92 8.01
N VAL A 12 -2.38 0.87 6.71
CA VAL A 12 -3.12 1.92 6.00
C VAL A 12 -4.03 1.27 4.99
N THR A 13 -5.01 2.04 4.55
CA THR A 13 -5.84 1.69 3.41
C THR A 13 -5.41 2.54 2.25
N GLN A 14 -5.28 1.95 1.09
CA GLN A 14 -4.96 2.70 -0.12
C GLN A 14 -6.08 2.53 -1.13
N ILE A 15 -6.44 3.63 -1.76
CA ILE A 15 -7.30 3.61 -2.93
C ILE A 15 -6.41 3.95 -4.10
N ILE A 16 -6.19 2.98 -4.96
CA ILE A 16 -5.29 3.12 -6.10
C ILE A 16 -6.12 3.33 -7.34
N THR A 17 -5.86 4.43 -8.03
CA THR A 17 -6.51 4.73 -9.30
C THR A 17 -5.52 4.39 -10.39
N PHE A 18 -5.95 3.54 -11.31
CA PHE A 18 -5.10 3.08 -12.40
C PHE A 18 -5.35 3.89 -13.65
N VAL A 19 -4.38 3.87 -14.53
CA VAL A 19 -4.54 4.43 -15.86
C VAL A 19 -5.73 3.73 -16.51
N GLY A 20 -6.65 4.51 -17.03
CA GLY A 20 -7.91 3.97 -17.53
C GLY A 20 -9.08 4.20 -16.61
N GLY A 21 -8.81 4.65 -15.38
CA GLY A 21 -9.90 5.05 -14.49
C GLY A 21 -10.36 4.02 -13.49
N PHE A 22 -9.78 2.81 -13.49
CA PHE A 22 -10.16 1.81 -12.50
C PHE A 22 -9.65 2.23 -11.14
N LYS A 23 -10.42 1.90 -10.11
CA LYS A 23 -9.98 2.11 -8.74
C LYS A 23 -10.04 0.80 -7.99
N LYS A 24 -9.11 0.63 -7.07
CA LYS A 24 -9.10 -0.53 -6.20
C LYS A 24 -8.76 -0.08 -4.81
N THR A 25 -9.55 -0.53 -3.84
CA THR A 25 -9.31 -0.24 -2.43
C THR A 25 -8.67 -1.45 -1.79
N ILE A 26 -7.56 -1.24 -1.12
CA ILE A 26 -6.83 -2.31 -0.45
C ILE A 26 -6.63 -1.90 1.00
N GLU A 27 -7.12 -2.73 1.91
CA GLU A 27 -7.07 -2.45 3.33
C GLU A 27 -6.00 -3.29 4.00
N GLY A 28 -5.58 -2.88 5.17
CA GLY A 28 -4.65 -3.65 5.96
C GLY A 28 -3.25 -3.73 5.40
N ILE A 29 -2.81 -2.69 4.72
CA ILE A 29 -1.48 -2.68 4.12
C ILE A 29 -0.46 -2.37 5.20
N ARG A 30 0.53 -3.24 5.35
CA ARG A 30 1.60 -3.01 6.31
C ARG A 30 2.59 -2.02 5.71
N THR A 31 2.68 -0.85 6.32
CA THR A 31 3.46 0.25 5.75
C THR A 31 4.94 -0.08 5.63
N ASP A 32 5.45 -0.92 6.52
CA ASP A 32 6.87 -1.26 6.50
C ASP A 32 7.23 -2.21 5.36
N THR A 33 6.24 -2.68 4.62
CA THR A 33 6.50 -3.61 3.51
C THR A 33 6.36 -2.96 2.15
N ILE A 34 6.01 -1.69 2.10
CA ILE A 34 5.77 -1.01 0.82
C ILE A 34 7.09 -0.75 0.12
N LYS A 35 7.20 -1.19 -1.12
CA LYS A 35 8.36 -0.94 -1.94
C LYS A 35 7.92 -0.53 -3.32
N GLN A 36 8.67 0.37 -3.92
CA GLN A 36 8.35 0.88 -5.23
C GLN A 36 9.56 0.81 -6.14
N SER A 37 9.36 0.25 -7.31
CA SER A 37 10.34 0.25 -8.37
C SER A 37 9.51 0.11 -9.64
N GLU A 38 9.84 -0.82 -10.53
CA GLU A 38 8.97 -1.08 -11.66
C GLU A 38 7.63 -1.61 -11.18
N PHE A 39 7.64 -2.35 -10.09
CA PHE A 39 6.41 -2.79 -9.47
C PHE A 39 6.34 -2.18 -8.08
N THR A 40 5.16 -1.70 -7.74
CA THR A 40 4.85 -1.28 -6.39
C THR A 40 4.28 -2.50 -5.68
N HIS A 41 4.86 -2.89 -4.57
CA HIS A 41 4.34 -4.06 -3.87
C HIS A 41 4.36 -3.84 -2.37
N PHE A 42 3.50 -4.59 -1.69
CA PHE A 42 3.38 -4.51 -0.25
C PHE A 42 2.65 -5.76 0.23
N LYS A 43 2.67 -5.95 1.53
CA LYS A 43 1.98 -7.07 2.15
C LYS A 43 0.83 -6.56 2.99
N THR A 44 -0.19 -7.37 3.09
CA THR A 44 -1.36 -7.04 3.88
C THR A 44 -1.39 -7.91 5.12
N LEU A 45 -2.25 -7.52 6.08
CA LEU A 45 -2.36 -8.24 7.33
C LEU A 45 -2.80 -9.68 7.16
N ASP A 46 -3.57 -9.98 6.13
CA ASP A 46 -4.04 -11.32 5.88
C ASP A 46 -3.02 -12.17 5.12
N GLY A 47 -1.80 -11.67 4.97
CA GLY A 47 -0.72 -12.46 4.39
C GLY A 47 -0.60 -12.43 2.89
N LYS A 48 -1.35 -11.59 2.23
CA LYS A 48 -1.24 -11.48 0.78
C LYS A 48 -0.14 -10.52 0.39
N MET A 49 0.50 -10.81 -0.72
CA MET A 49 1.40 -9.85 -1.33
C MET A 49 0.70 -9.27 -2.55
N VAL A 50 0.66 -7.96 -2.62
CA VAL A 50 0.03 -7.27 -3.74
C VAL A 50 1.13 -6.64 -4.56
N MET A 51 1.07 -6.81 -5.86
CA MET A 51 2.04 -6.23 -6.78
C MET A 51 1.29 -5.53 -7.90
N VAL A 52 1.69 -4.33 -8.19
CA VAL A 52 1.06 -3.51 -9.21
C VAL A 52 2.15 -2.89 -10.07
N ASN A 53 1.97 -2.88 -11.37
CA ASN A 53 2.91 -2.19 -12.25
C ASN A 53 2.83 -0.70 -11.94
N THR A 54 3.94 -0.14 -11.49
CA THR A 54 3.96 1.25 -11.04
C THR A 54 3.53 2.20 -12.15
N ASN A 55 3.85 1.89 -13.39
CA ASN A 55 3.50 2.76 -14.50
C ASN A 55 2.00 2.80 -14.79
N ASN A 56 1.25 1.88 -14.24
CA ASN A 56 -0.20 1.88 -14.41
C ASN A 56 -0.92 2.62 -13.31
N ILE A 57 -0.20 3.13 -12.34
CA ILE A 57 -0.81 3.85 -11.23
C ILE A 57 -0.87 5.32 -11.59
N LEU A 58 -2.07 5.87 -11.52
CA LEU A 58 -2.27 7.28 -11.77
C LEU A 58 -2.24 8.05 -10.46
N LEU A 59 -2.82 7.51 -9.41
CA LEU A 59 -2.98 8.22 -8.15
C LEU A 59 -3.18 7.21 -7.04
N VAL A 60 -2.60 7.49 -5.89
CA VAL A 60 -2.81 6.67 -4.69
C VAL A 60 -3.28 7.59 -3.57
N GLU A 61 -4.39 7.23 -2.97
CA GLU A 61 -4.89 7.95 -1.80
C GLU A 61 -4.72 7.06 -0.60
N VAL A 62 -4.16 7.58 0.46
CA VAL A 62 -3.80 6.79 1.64
C VAL A 62 -4.58 7.30 2.83
N SER A 63 -5.22 6.38 3.54
CA SER A 63 -5.91 6.69 4.78
C SER A 63 -5.31 5.87 5.89
N LYS A 64 -5.13 6.48 7.04
CA LYS A 64 -4.63 5.75 8.19
C LYS A 64 -5.71 4.84 8.74
N GLU A 65 -5.26 3.70 9.24
CA GLU A 65 -6.13 2.79 9.96
C GLU A 65 -5.63 2.76 11.38
N ASP A 66 -6.50 2.89 12.31
CA ASP A 66 -6.07 2.80 13.69
C ASP A 66 -6.82 1.73 14.41
#